data_d25273dab8fb0ccb1f0979ee026cc91d
#
_entry.id   d25273dab8fb0ccb1f0979ee026cc91d
#
_cell.length_a   1.000
_cell.length_b   1.000
_cell.length_c   1.000
_cell.angle_alpha   90.00
_cell.angle_beta   90.00
_cell.angle_gamma   90.00
#
_symmetry.space_group_name_H-M   'P 1'
#
loop_
_entity.id
_entity.type
_entity.pdbx_description
1 polymer ?
#
loop_
_entity_poly.entity_id
_entity_poly.type
_entity_poly.pdbx_seq_one_letter_code
_entity_poly.pdbx_strand_id
1 'polypeptide(L)'
;MSVWLRLFKFRYHLTFASVICGALLFAPQIDGRLWRQLALLYCCFNLLMYGGIYTLNDVADRVSDARHPRKGRRPVAAGEISVRAATCFGAVLLVSGPGLAILLFEPAVVACFGAALIFNAIYSLGGRDLRYVDLLFNSLPHPTRFLMGALLVGGAPPATHLGALLALAIAMSCLRRVVERDEPGWEARATIGRYSSLELPRLAGACLIAFVLFAVRFGSAAPGFYFTVGVTGLVVGVGGWINPPVRASLRAVWTR
;
A
#
# COMPACT_ATOMS: atom_id res chain seq x y z
N MET A 1 16.72 -18.12 -3.67
CA MET A 1 15.51 -17.86 -2.87
C MET A 1 14.46 -18.86 -3.31
N SER A 2 13.80 -19.56 -2.36
CA SER A 2 12.74 -20.52 -2.68
C SER A 2 11.64 -19.88 -3.52
N VAL A 3 11.08 -20.62 -4.48
CA VAL A 3 10.00 -20.16 -5.37
C VAL A 3 8.80 -19.66 -4.56
N TRP A 4 8.47 -20.35 -3.48
CA TRP A 4 7.37 -19.97 -2.57
C TRP A 4 7.59 -18.61 -1.87
N LEU A 5 8.85 -18.29 -1.51
CA LEU A 5 9.17 -17.00 -0.90
C LEU A 5 8.99 -15.83 -1.88
N ARG A 6 9.06 -16.06 -3.19
CA ARG A 6 8.81 -15.04 -4.21
C ARG A 6 7.34 -14.58 -4.25
N LEU A 7 6.39 -15.41 -3.78
CA LEU A 7 4.97 -15.07 -3.70
C LEU A 7 4.68 -13.98 -2.66
N PHE A 8 5.47 -13.87 -1.60
CA PHE A 8 5.27 -12.86 -0.54
C PHE A 8 5.55 -11.43 -0.99
N LYS A 9 6.29 -11.23 -2.09
CA LYS A 9 6.59 -9.90 -2.66
C LYS A 9 7.14 -8.91 -1.61
N PHE A 10 8.17 -9.30 -0.87
CA PHE A 10 8.75 -8.57 0.27
C PHE A 10 8.99 -7.07 0.05
N ARG A 11 9.20 -6.62 -1.19
CA ARG A 11 9.35 -5.18 -1.49
C ARG A 11 8.13 -4.34 -1.09
N TYR A 12 6.93 -4.92 -1.12
CA TYR A 12 5.71 -4.22 -0.70
C TYR A 12 5.54 -4.19 0.82
N HIS A 13 6.35 -4.94 1.55
CA HIS A 13 6.34 -4.94 3.01
C HIS A 13 6.85 -3.63 3.61
N LEU A 14 7.59 -2.81 2.85
CA LEU A 14 7.95 -1.44 3.25
C LEU A 14 6.73 -0.59 3.64
N THR A 15 5.55 -0.88 3.09
CA THR A 15 4.32 -0.20 3.48
C THR A 15 3.90 -0.45 4.93
N PHE A 16 4.47 -1.47 5.60
CA PHE A 16 4.30 -1.69 7.03
C PHE A 16 4.94 -0.58 7.89
N ALA A 17 5.84 0.20 7.33
CA ALA A 17 6.37 1.40 7.99
C ALA A 17 5.26 2.35 8.46
N SER A 18 4.11 2.44 7.72
CA SER A 18 2.96 3.23 8.16
C SER A 18 2.33 2.71 9.46
N VAL A 19 2.32 1.37 9.67
CA VAL A 19 1.87 0.76 10.92
C VAL A 19 2.83 1.11 12.05
N ILE A 20 4.13 0.96 11.80
CA ILE A 20 5.18 1.30 12.79
C ILE A 20 5.08 2.77 13.17
N CYS A 21 4.94 3.68 12.20
CA CYS A 21 4.76 5.11 12.46
C CYS A 21 3.52 5.39 13.32
N GLY A 22 2.38 4.76 13.01
CA GLY A 22 1.17 4.90 13.81
C GLY A 22 1.37 4.42 15.24
N ALA A 23 2.00 3.27 15.43
CA ALA A 23 2.29 2.73 16.75
C ALA A 23 3.27 3.63 17.55
N LEU A 24 4.39 4.04 16.95
CA LEU A 24 5.40 4.84 17.63
C LEU A 24 4.91 6.24 18.04
N LEU A 25 4.04 6.85 17.24
CA LEU A 25 3.49 8.18 17.54
C LEU A 25 2.46 8.18 18.68
N PHE A 26 1.81 7.04 18.93
CA PHE A 26 0.78 6.92 19.95
C PHE A 26 1.18 6.01 21.11
N ALA A 27 2.32 5.32 21.03
CA ALA A 27 2.79 4.47 22.11
C ALA A 27 3.15 5.29 23.37
N PRO A 28 2.63 4.93 24.54
CA PRO A 28 3.04 5.56 25.80
C PRO A 28 4.50 5.25 26.16
N GLN A 29 4.99 4.10 25.73
CA GLN A 29 6.37 3.64 25.91
C GLN A 29 6.83 2.80 24.72
N ILE A 30 8.11 2.94 24.37
CA ILE A 30 8.77 2.13 23.34
C ILE A 30 9.59 1.05 24.03
N ASP A 31 9.00 -0.12 24.19
CA ASP A 31 9.57 -1.25 24.92
C ASP A 31 9.56 -2.56 24.12
N GLY A 32 10.04 -3.65 24.72
CA GLY A 32 10.03 -4.98 24.10
C GLY A 32 8.62 -5.54 23.85
N ARG A 33 7.60 -5.07 24.59
CA ARG A 33 6.20 -5.48 24.37
C ARG A 33 5.67 -4.91 23.06
N LEU A 34 5.93 -3.62 22.82
CA LEU A 34 5.56 -2.96 21.57
C LEU A 34 6.16 -3.69 20.35
N TRP A 35 7.47 -3.98 20.41
CA TRP A 35 8.12 -4.67 19.28
C TRP A 35 7.60 -6.08 19.04
N ARG A 36 7.26 -6.83 20.10
CA ARG A 36 6.59 -8.13 19.95
C ARG A 36 5.22 -8.01 19.30
N GLN A 37 4.39 -7.03 19.73
CA GLN A 37 3.08 -6.80 19.14
C GLN A 37 3.20 -6.40 17.66
N LEU A 38 4.14 -5.54 17.30
CA LEU A 38 4.41 -5.17 15.91
C LEU A 38 4.89 -6.37 15.08
N ALA A 39 5.74 -7.23 15.63
CA ALA A 39 6.19 -8.45 14.94
C ALA A 39 5.03 -9.42 14.69
N LEU A 40 4.17 -9.66 15.69
CA LEU A 40 2.96 -10.48 15.54
C LEU A 40 2.01 -9.89 14.51
N LEU A 41 1.79 -8.58 14.57
CA LEU A 41 0.93 -7.87 13.61
C LEU A 41 1.51 -7.95 12.19
N TYR A 42 2.83 -7.79 12.03
CA TYR A 42 3.52 -7.99 10.75
C TYR A 42 3.31 -9.40 10.20
N CYS A 43 3.43 -10.43 11.04
CA CYS A 43 3.19 -11.80 10.64
C CYS A 43 1.74 -11.99 10.16
N CYS A 44 0.75 -11.58 10.95
CA CYS A 44 -0.66 -11.75 10.61
C CYS A 44 -1.07 -10.92 9.38
N PHE A 45 -0.67 -9.66 9.33
CA PHE A 45 -1.12 -8.72 8.30
C PHE A 45 -0.30 -8.83 7.02
N ASN A 46 1.05 -8.72 7.10
CA ASN A 46 1.90 -8.67 5.90
C ASN A 46 2.26 -10.06 5.37
N LEU A 47 2.71 -10.97 6.24
CA LEU A 47 3.13 -12.29 5.76
C LEU A 47 1.90 -13.15 5.42
N LEU A 48 0.94 -13.28 6.32
CA LEU A 48 -0.20 -14.16 6.09
C LEU A 48 -1.23 -13.48 5.17
N MET A 49 -1.96 -12.46 5.63
CA MET A 49 -3.06 -11.89 4.85
C MET A 49 -2.61 -11.32 3.50
N TYR A 50 -1.61 -10.41 3.47
CA TYR A 50 -1.14 -9.86 2.21
C TYR A 50 -0.37 -10.86 1.35
N GLY A 51 0.37 -11.80 1.95
CA GLY A 51 0.96 -12.93 1.22
C GLY A 51 -0.08 -13.74 0.48
N GLY A 52 -1.23 -14.00 1.13
CA GLY A 52 -2.40 -14.64 0.52
C GLY A 52 -2.98 -13.82 -0.63
N ILE A 53 -3.24 -12.52 -0.40
CA ILE A 53 -3.74 -11.59 -1.44
C ILE A 53 -2.81 -11.56 -2.65
N TYR A 54 -1.51 -11.41 -2.45
CA TYR A 54 -0.55 -11.35 -3.57
C TYR A 54 -0.47 -12.65 -4.34
N THR A 55 -0.54 -13.79 -3.66
CA THR A 55 -0.54 -15.12 -4.29
C THR A 55 -1.79 -15.31 -5.14
N LEU A 56 -2.98 -14.98 -4.61
CA LEU A 56 -4.23 -15.09 -5.37
C LEU A 56 -4.29 -14.10 -6.53
N ASN A 57 -3.74 -12.91 -6.38
CA ASN A 57 -3.60 -11.96 -7.50
C ASN A 57 -2.67 -12.50 -8.59
N ASP A 58 -1.56 -13.17 -8.25
CA ASP A 58 -0.69 -13.80 -9.25
C ASP A 58 -1.40 -14.95 -9.98
N VAL A 59 -2.30 -15.68 -9.32
CA VAL A 59 -3.17 -16.69 -9.96
C VAL A 59 -4.17 -16.02 -10.92
N ALA A 60 -4.84 -14.98 -10.48
CA ALA A 60 -5.83 -14.27 -11.30
C ALA A 60 -5.20 -13.62 -12.53
N ASP A 61 -4.04 -12.99 -12.37
CA ASP A 61 -3.35 -12.24 -13.43
C ASP A 61 -2.44 -13.13 -14.30
N ARG A 62 -2.33 -14.46 -14.06
CA ARG A 62 -1.32 -15.34 -14.69
C ARG A 62 -1.25 -15.26 -16.20
N VAL A 63 -2.39 -15.15 -16.89
CA VAL A 63 -2.45 -15.12 -18.36
C VAL A 63 -1.92 -13.79 -18.91
N SER A 64 -2.31 -12.68 -18.29
CA SER A 64 -1.80 -11.35 -18.66
C SER A 64 -0.32 -11.19 -18.29
N ASP A 65 0.06 -11.69 -17.11
CA ASP A 65 1.44 -11.64 -16.64
C ASP A 65 2.39 -12.44 -17.53
N ALA A 66 1.99 -13.59 -18.04
CA ALA A 66 2.81 -14.42 -18.94
C ALA A 66 3.21 -13.68 -20.24
N ARG A 67 2.38 -12.74 -20.69
CA ARG A 67 2.66 -11.91 -21.87
C ARG A 67 3.51 -10.67 -21.56
N HIS A 68 3.71 -10.35 -20.28
CA HIS A 68 4.42 -9.15 -19.88
C HIS A 68 5.92 -9.43 -19.72
N PRO A 69 6.86 -8.64 -20.30
CA PRO A 69 8.30 -8.92 -20.30
C PRO A 69 8.92 -9.18 -18.94
N ARG A 70 8.45 -8.48 -17.90
CA ARG A 70 8.96 -8.62 -16.53
C ARG A 70 8.09 -9.51 -15.64
N LYS A 71 6.76 -9.39 -15.75
CA LYS A 71 5.82 -10.15 -14.89
C LYS A 71 5.71 -11.62 -15.29
N GLY A 72 6.06 -11.98 -16.54
CA GLY A 72 6.14 -13.38 -16.99
C GLY A 72 7.11 -14.24 -16.16
N ARG A 73 8.02 -13.61 -15.39
CA ARG A 73 8.93 -14.31 -14.47
C ARG A 73 8.31 -14.58 -13.08
N ARG A 74 7.04 -14.22 -12.86
CA ARG A 74 6.34 -14.55 -11.61
C ARG A 74 6.10 -16.04 -11.51
N PRO A 75 6.21 -16.66 -10.32
CA PRO A 75 6.18 -18.12 -10.17
C PRO A 75 4.97 -18.82 -10.83
N VAL A 76 3.78 -18.22 -10.71
CA VAL A 76 2.55 -18.81 -11.30
C VAL A 76 2.51 -18.57 -12.82
N ALA A 77 2.87 -17.38 -13.29
CA ALA A 77 2.90 -17.05 -14.71
C ALA A 77 3.97 -17.84 -15.47
N ALA A 78 5.13 -18.11 -14.83
CA ALA A 78 6.22 -18.91 -15.36
C ALA A 78 5.97 -20.44 -15.30
N GLY A 79 4.86 -20.88 -14.65
CA GLY A 79 4.56 -22.30 -14.46
C GLY A 79 5.42 -23.01 -13.41
N GLU A 80 6.22 -22.26 -12.62
CA GLU A 80 7.06 -22.82 -11.55
C GLU A 80 6.24 -23.38 -10.38
N ILE A 81 5.01 -22.84 -10.19
CA ILE A 81 4.02 -23.34 -9.22
C ILE A 81 2.70 -23.54 -9.95
N SER A 82 2.05 -24.70 -9.72
CA SER A 82 0.76 -24.96 -10.33
C SER A 82 -0.32 -24.01 -9.78
N VAL A 83 -1.29 -23.66 -10.62
CA VAL A 83 -2.43 -22.78 -10.24
C VAL A 83 -3.14 -23.32 -8.99
N ARG A 84 -3.38 -24.65 -8.95
CA ARG A 84 -4.05 -25.29 -7.81
C ARG A 84 -3.24 -25.13 -6.53
N ALA A 85 -1.94 -25.41 -6.56
CA ALA A 85 -1.08 -25.28 -5.39
C ALA A 85 -0.99 -23.83 -4.89
N ALA A 86 -0.84 -22.85 -5.81
CA ALA A 86 -0.83 -21.44 -5.48
C ALA A 86 -2.16 -20.96 -4.91
N THR A 87 -3.30 -21.42 -5.45
CA THR A 87 -4.64 -21.09 -4.94
C THR A 87 -4.85 -21.62 -3.53
N CYS A 88 -4.54 -22.90 -3.28
CA CYS A 88 -4.66 -23.47 -1.94
C CYS A 88 -3.76 -22.76 -0.94
N PHE A 89 -2.50 -22.52 -1.29
CA PHE A 89 -1.54 -21.82 -0.44
C PHE A 89 -2.01 -20.39 -0.13
N GLY A 90 -2.41 -19.63 -1.16
CA GLY A 90 -2.91 -18.27 -1.00
C GLY A 90 -4.17 -18.19 -0.15
N ALA A 91 -5.11 -19.14 -0.31
CA ALA A 91 -6.34 -19.21 0.49
C ALA A 91 -6.04 -19.50 1.97
N VAL A 92 -5.15 -20.46 2.25
CA VAL A 92 -4.73 -20.76 3.63
C VAL A 92 -4.11 -19.53 4.28
N LEU A 93 -3.17 -18.86 3.61
CA LEU A 93 -2.54 -17.64 4.13
C LEU A 93 -3.57 -16.53 4.37
N LEU A 94 -4.47 -16.29 3.41
CA LEU A 94 -5.49 -15.25 3.48
C LEU A 94 -6.44 -15.43 4.67
N VAL A 95 -6.81 -16.67 4.99
CA VAL A 95 -7.71 -16.98 6.12
C VAL A 95 -6.94 -16.99 7.45
N SER A 96 -5.71 -17.53 7.46
CA SER A 96 -4.90 -17.64 8.67
C SER A 96 -4.54 -16.27 9.26
N GLY A 97 -4.25 -15.27 8.43
CA GLY A 97 -3.88 -13.92 8.89
C GLY A 97 -4.97 -13.28 9.75
N PRO A 98 -6.17 -13.03 9.22
CA PRO A 98 -7.31 -12.51 9.99
C PRO A 98 -7.75 -13.46 11.13
N GLY A 99 -7.72 -14.78 10.90
CA GLY A 99 -8.07 -15.75 11.92
C GLY A 99 -7.20 -15.65 13.17
N LEU A 100 -5.88 -15.57 13.00
CA LEU A 100 -4.96 -15.31 14.11
C LEU A 100 -5.11 -13.91 14.69
N ALA A 101 -5.40 -12.92 13.87
CA ALA A 101 -5.59 -11.55 14.34
C ALA A 101 -6.79 -11.43 15.30
N ILE A 102 -7.88 -12.16 15.06
CA ILE A 102 -9.06 -12.23 15.96
C ILE A 102 -8.68 -12.77 17.35
N LEU A 103 -7.72 -13.69 17.41
CA LEU A 103 -7.28 -14.30 18.68
C LEU A 103 -6.24 -13.45 19.44
N LEU A 104 -5.51 -12.58 18.73
CA LEU A 104 -4.33 -11.90 19.26
C LEU A 104 -4.53 -10.41 19.51
N PHE A 105 -5.49 -9.78 18.85
CA PHE A 105 -5.64 -8.32 18.84
C PHE A 105 -7.06 -7.87 19.16
N GLU A 106 -7.18 -6.64 19.63
CA GLU A 106 -8.45 -5.98 19.90
C GLU A 106 -9.32 -5.84 18.63
N PRO A 107 -10.65 -5.85 18.76
CA PRO A 107 -11.58 -5.78 17.63
C PRO A 107 -11.33 -4.60 16.68
N ALA A 108 -10.90 -3.45 17.20
CA ALA A 108 -10.59 -2.27 16.40
C ALA A 108 -9.40 -2.49 15.46
N VAL A 109 -8.37 -3.22 15.90
CA VAL A 109 -7.23 -3.62 15.05
C VAL A 109 -7.70 -4.62 13.99
N VAL A 110 -8.53 -5.60 14.39
CA VAL A 110 -9.09 -6.63 13.47
C VAL A 110 -9.98 -5.96 12.41
N ALA A 111 -10.74 -4.92 12.75
CA ALA A 111 -11.53 -4.17 11.78
C ALA A 111 -10.66 -3.56 10.65
N CYS A 112 -9.41 -3.19 10.93
CA CYS A 112 -8.48 -2.72 9.90
C CYS A 112 -8.09 -3.83 8.91
N PHE A 113 -8.04 -5.10 9.33
CA PHE A 113 -7.87 -6.24 8.41
C PHE A 113 -9.07 -6.35 7.47
N GLY A 114 -10.29 -6.27 8.02
CA GLY A 114 -11.51 -6.27 7.22
C GLY A 114 -11.55 -5.14 6.20
N ALA A 115 -11.24 -3.91 6.62
CA ALA A 115 -11.15 -2.75 5.73
C ALA A 115 -10.11 -2.98 4.61
N ALA A 116 -8.93 -3.49 4.94
CA ALA A 116 -7.89 -3.79 3.96
C ALA A 116 -8.33 -4.86 2.95
N LEU A 117 -9.03 -5.91 3.40
CA LEU A 117 -9.61 -6.93 2.52
C LEU A 117 -10.64 -6.34 1.57
N ILE A 118 -11.57 -5.53 2.08
CA ILE A 118 -12.61 -4.87 1.28
C ILE A 118 -11.95 -3.96 0.22
N PHE A 119 -10.97 -3.14 0.61
CA PHE A 119 -10.29 -2.25 -0.35
C PHE A 119 -9.56 -3.03 -1.44
N ASN A 120 -8.87 -4.12 -1.08
CA ASN A 120 -8.21 -4.99 -2.04
C ASN A 120 -9.22 -5.72 -2.94
N ALA A 121 -10.34 -6.19 -2.40
CA ALA A 121 -11.39 -6.83 -3.18
C ALA A 121 -11.99 -5.86 -4.21
N ILE A 122 -12.41 -4.65 -3.80
CA ILE A 122 -12.95 -3.63 -4.70
C ILE A 122 -11.93 -3.29 -5.79
N TYR A 123 -10.66 -3.08 -5.41
CA TYR A 123 -9.59 -2.79 -6.36
C TYR A 123 -9.41 -3.92 -7.38
N SER A 124 -9.37 -5.16 -6.93
CA SER A 124 -9.08 -6.33 -7.77
C SER A 124 -10.26 -6.77 -8.63
N LEU A 125 -11.50 -6.55 -8.16
CA LEU A 125 -12.74 -6.96 -8.84
C LEU A 125 -13.22 -5.93 -9.89
N GLY A 126 -12.40 -4.98 -10.28
CA GLY A 126 -12.71 -4.02 -11.34
C GLY A 126 -12.45 -2.56 -10.97
N GLY A 127 -12.27 -2.24 -9.69
CA GLY A 127 -11.96 -0.87 -9.25
C GLY A 127 -10.69 -0.32 -9.88
N ARG A 128 -9.71 -1.18 -10.16
CA ARG A 128 -8.46 -0.81 -10.86
C ARG A 128 -8.68 -0.30 -12.29
N ASP A 129 -9.84 -0.61 -12.89
CA ASP A 129 -10.17 -0.23 -14.26
C ASP A 129 -11.07 1.02 -14.34
N LEU A 130 -11.44 1.58 -13.19
CA LEU A 130 -12.27 2.79 -13.08
C LEU A 130 -11.42 3.98 -12.66
N ARG A 131 -11.60 5.12 -13.39
CA ARG A 131 -10.91 6.40 -13.06
C ARG A 131 -11.25 6.81 -11.63
N TYR A 132 -10.29 7.42 -10.95
CA TYR A 132 -10.35 7.86 -9.56
C TYR A 132 -10.55 6.75 -8.53
N VAL A 133 -11.34 5.71 -8.84
CA VAL A 133 -11.53 4.54 -7.98
C VAL A 133 -10.21 3.80 -7.80
N ASP A 134 -9.43 3.65 -8.89
CA ASP A 134 -8.09 3.04 -8.81
C ASP A 134 -7.13 3.84 -7.92
N LEU A 135 -7.18 5.19 -7.98
CA LEU A 135 -6.37 6.05 -7.12
C LEU A 135 -6.82 5.97 -5.66
N LEU A 136 -8.12 6.05 -5.41
CA LEU A 136 -8.68 6.01 -4.05
C LEU A 136 -8.38 4.67 -3.36
N PHE A 137 -8.75 3.54 -3.98
CA PHE A 137 -8.56 2.22 -3.35
C PHE A 137 -7.10 1.76 -3.32
N ASN A 138 -6.22 2.33 -4.13
CA ASN A 138 -4.77 2.18 -3.97
C ASN A 138 -4.22 3.02 -2.82
N SER A 139 -4.89 4.10 -2.44
CA SER A 139 -4.44 5.07 -1.42
C SER A 139 -4.99 4.79 -0.02
N LEU A 140 -6.25 4.33 0.10
CA LEU A 140 -6.91 4.01 1.37
C LEU A 140 -6.14 3.05 2.30
N PRO A 141 -5.38 2.05 1.80
CA PRO A 141 -4.55 1.21 2.66
C PRO A 141 -3.50 1.96 3.49
N HIS A 142 -3.05 3.15 3.09
CA HIS A 142 -2.01 3.90 3.83
C HIS A 142 -2.54 4.47 5.15
N PRO A 143 -3.62 5.28 5.19
CA PRO A 143 -4.20 5.73 6.45
C PRO A 143 -4.74 4.57 7.29
N THR A 144 -5.25 3.49 6.68
CA THR A 144 -5.71 2.29 7.41
C THR A 144 -4.57 1.60 8.14
N ARG A 145 -3.39 1.47 7.54
CA ARG A 145 -2.19 0.91 8.20
C ARG A 145 -1.73 1.80 9.36
N PHE A 146 -1.71 3.11 9.16
CA PHE A 146 -1.36 4.05 10.22
C PHE A 146 -2.34 3.94 11.41
N LEU A 147 -3.64 3.94 11.12
CA LEU A 147 -4.69 3.76 12.12
C LEU A 147 -4.51 2.44 12.88
N MET A 148 -4.26 1.33 12.16
CA MET A 148 -4.03 0.02 12.76
C MET A 148 -2.85 0.04 13.74
N GLY A 149 -1.76 0.73 13.41
CA GLY A 149 -0.62 0.88 14.31
C GLY A 149 -0.95 1.70 15.55
N ALA A 150 -1.68 2.79 15.42
CA ALA A 150 -2.14 3.59 16.55
C ALA A 150 -3.08 2.79 17.45
N LEU A 151 -4.07 2.10 16.89
CA LEU A 151 -5.02 1.26 17.63
C LEU A 151 -4.33 0.11 18.37
N LEU A 152 -3.24 -0.44 17.82
CA LEU A 152 -2.45 -1.50 18.48
C LEU A 152 -1.96 -1.10 19.88
N VAL A 153 -1.72 0.19 20.09
CA VAL A 153 -1.24 0.77 21.35
C VAL A 153 -2.30 1.56 22.10
N GLY A 154 -3.58 1.42 21.73
CA GLY A 154 -4.70 2.12 22.34
C GLY A 154 -4.83 3.59 21.91
N GLY A 155 -4.10 4.01 20.88
CA GLY A 155 -4.16 5.37 20.35
C GLY A 155 -5.39 5.60 19.45
N ALA A 156 -5.89 6.82 19.43
CA ALA A 156 -7.00 7.26 18.59
C ALA A 156 -6.60 8.48 17.74
N PRO A 157 -5.97 8.28 16.57
CA PRO A 157 -5.56 9.40 15.73
C PRO A 157 -6.77 10.20 15.26
N PRO A 158 -6.73 11.54 15.30
CA PRO A 158 -7.78 12.38 14.76
C PRO A 158 -8.04 12.09 13.27
N ALA A 159 -9.29 12.20 12.83
CA ALA A 159 -9.66 12.03 11.42
C ALA A 159 -8.87 12.95 10.48
N THR A 160 -8.43 14.13 10.96
CA THR A 160 -7.59 15.07 10.23
C THR A 160 -6.23 14.51 9.86
N HIS A 161 -5.61 13.67 10.71
CA HIS A 161 -4.35 13.00 10.40
C HIS A 161 -4.55 11.92 9.33
N LEU A 162 -5.65 11.18 9.41
CA LEU A 162 -6.01 10.16 8.41
C LEU A 162 -6.32 10.81 7.06
N GLY A 163 -7.03 11.96 7.07
CA GLY A 163 -7.30 12.77 5.87
C GLY A 163 -6.03 13.31 5.22
N ALA A 164 -5.08 13.82 6.02
CA ALA A 164 -3.78 14.28 5.53
C ALA A 164 -2.98 13.14 4.88
N LEU A 165 -2.93 11.97 5.52
CA LEU A 165 -2.29 10.78 4.95
C LEU A 165 -2.96 10.31 3.66
N LEU A 166 -4.29 10.36 3.61
CA LEU A 166 -5.03 9.99 2.40
C LEU A 166 -4.72 10.96 1.25
N ALA A 167 -4.73 12.27 1.51
CA ALA A 167 -4.38 13.28 0.51
C ALA A 167 -2.97 13.02 -0.05
N LEU A 168 -1.99 12.81 0.82
CA LEU A 168 -0.63 12.50 0.39
C LEU A 168 -0.55 11.18 -0.39
N ALA A 169 -1.25 10.13 0.05
CA ALA A 169 -1.27 8.84 -0.63
C ALA A 169 -1.90 8.93 -2.03
N ILE A 170 -2.95 9.75 -2.20
CA ILE A 170 -3.53 10.02 -3.53
C ILE A 170 -2.52 10.76 -4.41
N ALA A 171 -1.82 11.77 -3.90
CA ALA A 171 -0.77 12.45 -4.64
C ALA A 171 0.33 11.49 -5.11
N MET A 172 0.78 10.59 -4.24
CA MET A 172 1.77 9.55 -4.57
C MET A 172 1.22 8.53 -5.58
N SER A 173 -0.06 8.17 -5.49
CA SER A 173 -0.72 7.31 -6.48
C SER A 173 -0.79 7.98 -7.86
N CYS A 174 -1.07 9.28 -7.93
CA CYS A 174 -1.01 10.05 -9.16
C CYS A 174 0.39 10.04 -9.78
N LEU A 175 1.43 10.31 -8.97
CA LEU A 175 2.82 10.25 -9.41
C LEU A 175 3.18 8.86 -9.96
N ARG A 176 2.76 7.82 -9.26
CA ARG A 176 2.96 6.44 -9.73
C ARG A 176 2.33 6.21 -11.11
N ARG A 177 1.12 6.70 -11.37
CA ARG A 177 0.45 6.59 -12.68
C ARG A 177 1.20 7.36 -13.78
N VAL A 178 1.76 8.53 -13.46
CA VAL A 178 2.63 9.28 -14.39
C VAL A 178 3.87 8.46 -14.74
N VAL A 179 4.53 7.88 -13.74
CA VAL A 179 5.73 7.04 -13.96
C VAL A 179 5.40 5.77 -14.73
N GLU A 180 4.27 5.11 -14.43
CA GLU A 180 3.82 3.91 -15.15
C GLU A 180 3.49 4.19 -16.62
N ARG A 181 3.03 5.40 -16.97
CA ARG A 181 2.75 5.80 -18.36
C ARG A 181 3.99 5.81 -19.25
N ASP A 182 5.16 6.07 -18.67
CA ASP A 182 6.43 6.10 -19.39
C ASP A 182 7.04 4.70 -19.59
N GLU A 183 6.36 3.63 -19.11
CA GLU A 183 6.87 2.26 -19.20
C GLU A 183 6.31 1.53 -20.41
N PRO A 184 7.13 0.72 -21.12
CA PRO A 184 6.62 -0.17 -22.17
C PRO A 184 5.56 -1.11 -21.63
N GLY A 185 4.43 -1.23 -22.32
CA GLY A 185 3.31 -2.10 -21.94
C GLY A 185 2.31 -1.44 -20.97
N TRP A 186 2.39 -0.12 -20.77
CA TRP A 186 1.40 0.63 -19.97
C TRP A 186 -0.02 0.54 -20.57
N GLU A 187 -0.12 0.37 -21.88
CA GLU A 187 -1.38 0.23 -22.63
C GLU A 187 -2.22 -0.96 -22.14
N ALA A 188 -1.57 -1.97 -21.55
CA ALA A 188 -2.27 -3.10 -20.93
C ALA A 188 -3.13 -2.67 -19.73
N ARG A 189 -2.92 -1.43 -19.21
CA ARG A 189 -3.69 -0.86 -18.12
C ARG A 189 -4.59 0.26 -18.65
N ALA A 190 -5.79 -0.11 -19.11
CA ALA A 190 -6.74 0.79 -19.73
C ALA A 190 -7.02 2.09 -18.95
N THR A 191 -6.95 2.04 -17.62
CA THR A 191 -7.21 3.21 -16.75
C THR A 191 -6.20 4.32 -16.95
N ILE A 192 -4.92 4.01 -17.17
CA ILE A 192 -3.87 5.04 -17.34
C ILE A 192 -4.14 5.89 -18.56
N GLY A 193 -4.57 5.29 -19.67
CA GLY A 193 -4.91 5.99 -20.90
C GLY A 193 -6.15 6.88 -20.79
N ARG A 194 -6.99 6.69 -19.79
CA ARG A 194 -8.20 7.48 -19.56
C ARG A 194 -7.95 8.83 -18.88
N TYR A 195 -6.75 9.04 -18.28
CA TYR A 195 -6.38 10.32 -17.69
C TYR A 195 -5.73 11.22 -18.75
N SER A 196 -6.10 12.50 -18.79
CA SER A 196 -5.39 13.48 -19.61
C SER A 196 -3.97 13.74 -19.07
N SER A 197 -3.10 14.34 -19.88
CA SER A 197 -1.70 14.61 -19.50
C SER A 197 -1.58 15.50 -18.26
N LEU A 198 -2.50 16.45 -18.07
CA LEU A 198 -2.49 17.42 -16.98
C LEU A 198 -3.34 17.02 -15.77
N GLU A 199 -4.19 16.01 -15.92
CA GLU A 199 -5.16 15.64 -14.89
C GLU A 199 -4.50 15.06 -13.64
N LEU A 200 -3.61 14.08 -13.80
CA LEU A 200 -2.89 13.49 -12.68
C LEU A 200 -1.98 14.50 -11.96
N PRO A 201 -1.18 15.35 -12.65
CA PRO A 201 -0.43 16.43 -12.03
C PRO A 201 -1.32 17.42 -11.25
N ARG A 202 -2.46 17.84 -11.82
CA ARG A 202 -3.39 18.77 -11.14
C ARG A 202 -3.99 18.15 -9.88
N LEU A 203 -4.46 16.90 -9.97
CA LEU A 203 -5.01 16.18 -8.81
C LEU A 203 -3.97 15.99 -7.72
N ALA A 204 -2.73 15.63 -8.08
CA ALA A 204 -1.65 15.53 -7.13
C ALA A 204 -1.33 16.87 -6.46
N GLY A 205 -1.28 17.96 -7.24
CA GLY A 205 -1.09 19.31 -6.72
C GLY A 205 -2.19 19.71 -5.73
N ALA A 206 -3.46 19.46 -6.06
CA ALA A 206 -4.59 19.72 -5.17
C ALA A 206 -4.48 18.90 -3.87
N CYS A 207 -4.11 17.63 -3.95
CA CYS A 207 -3.91 16.79 -2.77
C CYS A 207 -2.71 17.23 -1.92
N LEU A 208 -1.61 17.69 -2.53
CA LEU A 208 -0.48 18.25 -1.80
C LEU A 208 -0.85 19.56 -1.11
N ILE A 209 -1.61 20.43 -1.77
CA ILE A 209 -2.15 21.66 -1.15
C ILE A 209 -3.05 21.28 0.03
N ALA A 210 -3.96 20.32 -0.12
CA ALA A 210 -4.79 19.83 0.98
C ALA A 210 -3.93 19.31 2.16
N PHE A 211 -2.89 18.52 1.89
CA PHE A 211 -1.95 18.08 2.93
C PHE A 211 -1.28 19.26 3.65
N VAL A 212 -0.81 20.27 2.92
CA VAL A 212 -0.20 21.48 3.51
C VAL A 212 -1.21 22.24 4.36
N LEU A 213 -2.46 22.38 3.92
CA LEU A 213 -3.51 23.02 4.72
C LEU A 213 -3.78 22.26 6.02
N PHE A 214 -3.82 20.93 5.98
CA PHE A 214 -3.88 20.12 7.20
C PHE A 214 -2.66 20.35 8.10
N ALA A 215 -1.46 20.39 7.54
CA ALA A 215 -0.23 20.62 8.31
C ALA A 215 -0.22 22.01 8.96
N VAL A 216 -0.62 23.04 8.24
CA VAL A 216 -0.71 24.42 8.77
C VAL A 216 -1.77 24.51 9.87
N ARG A 217 -2.95 23.89 9.66
CA ARG A 217 -4.07 24.02 10.61
C ARG A 217 -3.89 23.17 11.86
N PHE A 218 -3.26 22.01 11.77
CA PHE A 218 -3.19 21.00 12.84
C PHE A 218 -1.76 20.59 13.20
N GLY A 219 -0.74 21.13 12.53
CA GLY A 219 0.66 20.73 12.70
C GLY A 219 1.19 21.03 14.11
N SER A 220 0.70 22.07 14.77
CA SER A 220 1.07 22.40 16.16
C SER A 220 0.69 21.30 17.16
N ALA A 221 -0.39 20.56 16.87
CA ALA A 221 -0.84 19.45 17.73
C ALA A 221 -0.06 18.15 17.51
N ALA A 222 0.60 17.99 16.35
CA ALA A 222 1.40 16.81 16.03
C ALA A 222 2.58 17.15 15.08
N PRO A 223 3.53 18.01 15.51
CA PRO A 223 4.58 18.54 14.64
C PRO A 223 5.45 17.45 14.04
N GLY A 224 5.82 16.43 14.82
CA GLY A 224 6.60 15.29 14.36
C GLY A 224 5.93 14.50 13.24
N PHE A 225 4.61 14.29 13.35
CA PHE A 225 3.83 13.61 12.31
C PHE A 225 3.85 14.39 11.00
N TYR A 226 3.42 15.66 11.01
CA TYR A 226 3.33 16.44 9.78
C TYR A 226 4.70 16.74 9.17
N PHE A 227 5.73 16.94 10.00
CA PHE A 227 7.10 17.12 9.52
C PHE A 227 7.60 15.85 8.81
N THR A 228 7.55 14.69 9.47
CA THR A 228 8.09 13.44 8.90
C THR A 228 7.34 13.02 7.64
N VAL A 229 6.00 13.02 7.71
CA VAL A 229 5.16 12.63 6.57
C VAL A 229 5.26 13.64 5.44
N GLY A 230 5.28 14.94 5.75
CA GLY A 230 5.37 16.03 4.77
C GLY A 230 6.71 16.04 4.05
N VAL A 231 7.81 15.97 4.77
CA VAL A 231 9.15 15.95 4.17
C VAL A 231 9.31 14.73 3.27
N THR A 232 8.93 13.54 3.75
CA THR A 232 9.00 12.32 2.93
C THR A 232 8.14 12.45 1.67
N GLY A 233 6.90 12.92 1.80
CA GLY A 233 5.99 13.10 0.68
C GLY A 233 6.46 14.15 -0.32
N LEU A 234 6.98 15.27 0.15
CA LEU A 234 7.54 16.32 -0.71
C LEU A 234 8.79 15.85 -1.44
N VAL A 235 9.74 15.23 -0.73
CA VAL A 235 10.99 14.73 -1.34
C VAL A 235 10.68 13.68 -2.40
N VAL A 236 9.84 12.72 -2.10
CA VAL A 236 9.49 11.64 -3.05
C VAL A 236 8.57 12.17 -4.16
N GLY A 237 7.54 12.95 -3.81
CA GLY A 237 6.55 13.46 -4.75
C GLY A 237 7.14 14.50 -5.71
N VAL A 238 7.63 15.60 -5.18
CA VAL A 238 8.19 16.69 -5.99
C VAL A 238 9.50 16.25 -6.64
N GLY A 239 10.38 15.58 -5.89
CA GLY A 239 11.63 15.05 -6.43
C GLY A 239 11.41 14.08 -7.58
N GLY A 240 10.40 13.20 -7.47
CA GLY A 240 10.03 12.26 -8.52
C GLY A 240 9.48 12.92 -9.79
N TRP A 241 8.89 14.11 -9.69
CA TRP A 241 8.41 14.85 -10.86
C TRP A 241 9.48 15.70 -11.51
N ILE A 242 10.31 16.38 -10.73
CA ILE A 242 11.29 17.38 -11.21
C ILE A 242 12.62 16.71 -11.55
N ASN A 243 13.05 15.71 -10.80
CA ASN A 243 14.39 15.12 -10.89
C ASN A 243 14.38 13.78 -11.64
N PRO A 244 14.96 13.69 -12.87
CA PRO A 244 15.01 12.45 -13.63
C PRO A 244 15.67 11.26 -12.91
N PRO A 245 16.79 11.40 -12.19
CA PRO A 245 17.38 10.34 -11.37
C PRO A 245 16.45 9.80 -10.29
N VAL A 246 15.73 10.70 -9.56
CA VAL A 246 14.74 10.29 -8.56
C VAL A 246 13.58 9.54 -9.22
N ARG A 247 13.10 10.03 -10.36
CA ARG A 247 12.05 9.35 -11.15
C ARG A 247 12.51 7.96 -11.58
N ALA A 248 13.75 7.81 -12.05
CA ALA A 248 14.32 6.52 -12.43
C ALA A 248 14.39 5.54 -11.22
N SER A 249 14.77 6.03 -10.05
CA SER A 249 14.78 5.25 -8.81
C SER A 249 13.38 4.83 -8.38
N LEU A 250 12.41 5.73 -8.41
CA LEU A 250 10.99 5.43 -8.13
C LEU A 250 10.42 4.42 -9.14
N ARG A 251 10.78 4.57 -10.42
CA ARG A 251 10.45 3.63 -11.48
C ARG A 251 10.97 2.23 -11.14
N ALA A 252 12.24 2.13 -10.72
CA ALA A 252 12.83 0.86 -10.31
C ALA A 252 12.10 0.19 -9.13
N VAL A 253 11.53 0.98 -8.21
CA VAL A 253 10.75 0.47 -7.06
C VAL A 253 9.33 0.09 -7.45
N TRP A 254 8.65 0.90 -8.25
CA TRP A 254 7.21 0.74 -8.51
C TRP A 254 6.88 -0.19 -9.67
N THR A 255 7.78 -0.35 -10.62
CA THR A 255 7.52 -1.12 -11.86
C THR A 255 8.22 -2.49 -11.90
N ARG A 256 9.08 -2.80 -10.93
CA ARG A 256 9.70 -4.13 -10.76
C ARG A 256 8.70 -5.10 -10.02
#